data_1e8011e49183f63b7205f6bac55f8af2
#
_entry.id   1e8011e49183f63b7205f6bac55f8af2
#
_cell.length_a   1.000
_cell.length_b   1.000
_cell.length_c   1.000
_cell.angle_alpha   90.00
_cell.angle_beta   90.00
_cell.angle_gamma   90.00
#
_symmetry.space_group_name_H-M   'P 1'
#
loop_
_entity.id
_entity.type
_entity.pdbx_description
1 polymer ?
#
loop_
_entity_poly.entity_id
_entity_poly.type
_entity_poly.pdbx_seq_one_letter_code
_entity_poly.pdbx_strand_id
1 'polypeptide(L)'
;MIKLILSAPVPAMAAAFEHSFQNTENVEIIREPFETITEFDCMVSAANSFGLMDGGVDAAITAYFGSQLQEQVQQNIICEYLGEQPVGTAFVIETGNSKHPWLVHAPTMRVPLIIDGTDAVYNATRAALLAIFQHNKSAGEDRKIKSVV
;
A
#
# COMPACT_ATOMS: atom_id res chain seq x y z
N MET A 1 -14.50 -1.72 -11.25
CA MET A 1 -14.05 -2.75 -10.28
C MET A 1 -12.53 -2.63 -10.18
N ILE A 2 -11.94 -2.78 -8.98
CA ILE A 2 -10.48 -2.67 -8.78
C ILE A 2 -9.90 -4.08 -8.80
N LYS A 3 -8.79 -4.26 -9.51
CA LYS A 3 -7.98 -5.50 -9.48
C LYS A 3 -7.03 -5.44 -8.29
N LEU A 4 -7.05 -6.43 -7.43
CA LEU A 4 -6.08 -6.62 -6.35
C LEU A 4 -4.99 -7.60 -6.79
N ILE A 5 -3.75 -7.22 -6.63
CA ILE A 5 -2.57 -8.05 -6.92
C ILE A 5 -1.85 -8.28 -5.59
N LEU A 6 -1.83 -9.51 -5.14
CA LEU A 6 -1.19 -9.89 -3.88
C LEU A 6 0.21 -10.43 -4.19
N SER A 7 1.22 -9.59 -4.01
CA SER A 7 2.63 -9.97 -4.11
C SER A 7 3.02 -10.84 -2.91
N ALA A 8 3.38 -12.08 -3.14
CA ALA A 8 3.63 -13.08 -2.12
C ALA A 8 4.91 -13.89 -2.40
N PRO A 9 6.11 -13.29 -2.29
CA PRO A 9 7.36 -13.98 -2.56
C PRO A 9 7.68 -15.08 -1.54
N VAL A 10 7.03 -15.05 -0.36
CA VAL A 10 7.19 -16.08 0.68
C VAL A 10 6.16 -17.19 0.47
N PRO A 11 6.58 -18.47 0.32
CA PRO A 11 5.65 -19.58 0.01
C PRO A 11 4.49 -19.73 1.00
N ALA A 12 4.73 -19.54 2.30
CA ALA A 12 3.69 -19.63 3.33
C ALA A 12 2.63 -18.54 3.16
N MET A 13 3.03 -17.31 2.79
CA MET A 13 2.13 -16.20 2.52
C MET A 13 1.31 -16.48 1.25
N ALA A 14 1.95 -16.96 0.18
CA ALA A 14 1.26 -17.31 -1.05
C ALA A 14 0.18 -18.36 -0.81
N ALA A 15 0.51 -19.43 -0.08
CA ALA A 15 -0.46 -20.49 0.26
C ALA A 15 -1.64 -19.94 1.10
N ALA A 16 -1.38 -19.04 2.05
CA ALA A 16 -2.42 -18.42 2.85
C ALA A 16 -3.36 -17.55 1.99
N PHE A 17 -2.82 -16.77 1.06
CA PHE A 17 -3.61 -15.97 0.13
C PHE A 17 -4.44 -16.84 -0.81
N GLU A 18 -3.84 -17.88 -1.40
CA GLU A 18 -4.54 -18.82 -2.28
C GLU A 18 -5.72 -19.49 -1.57
N HIS A 19 -5.52 -19.91 -0.33
CA HIS A 19 -6.59 -20.47 0.49
C HIS A 19 -7.70 -19.44 0.79
N SER A 20 -7.33 -18.22 1.15
CA SER A 20 -8.28 -17.20 1.58
C SER A 20 -9.07 -16.57 0.42
N PHE A 21 -8.46 -16.43 -0.76
CA PHE A 21 -9.04 -15.73 -1.91
C PHE A 21 -9.46 -16.65 -3.07
N GLN A 22 -9.47 -17.98 -2.89
CA GLN A 22 -9.75 -18.96 -3.93
C GLN A 22 -11.07 -18.74 -4.70
N ASN A 23 -12.06 -18.09 -4.10
CA ASN A 23 -13.36 -17.79 -4.68
C ASN A 23 -13.63 -16.29 -4.81
N THR A 24 -12.59 -15.46 -4.77
CA THR A 24 -12.74 -14.00 -4.84
C THR A 24 -12.35 -13.52 -6.24
N GLU A 25 -13.33 -12.92 -6.93
CA GLU A 25 -13.08 -12.32 -8.24
C GLU A 25 -12.13 -11.10 -8.13
N ASN A 26 -11.37 -10.83 -9.20
CA ASN A 26 -10.44 -9.70 -9.32
C ASN A 26 -9.29 -9.69 -8.32
N VAL A 27 -8.94 -10.84 -7.75
CA VAL A 27 -7.73 -11.05 -6.97
C VAL A 27 -6.77 -11.92 -7.76
N GLU A 28 -5.55 -11.44 -7.94
CA GLU A 28 -4.44 -12.18 -8.54
C GLU A 28 -3.35 -12.35 -7.49
N ILE A 29 -2.81 -13.56 -7.36
CA ILE A 29 -1.71 -13.85 -6.44
C ILE A 29 -0.47 -14.10 -7.26
N ILE A 30 0.58 -13.31 -7.03
CA ILE A 30 1.87 -13.39 -7.71
C ILE A 30 2.92 -13.77 -6.69
N ARG A 31 3.60 -14.91 -6.92
CA ARG A 31 4.64 -15.46 -6.02
C ARG A 31 6.01 -14.82 -6.23
N GLU A 32 6.01 -13.54 -6.58
CA GLU A 32 7.20 -12.75 -6.87
C GLU A 32 7.17 -11.44 -6.07
N PRO A 33 8.33 -10.80 -5.86
CA PRO A 33 8.39 -9.46 -5.28
C PRO A 33 7.65 -8.45 -6.17
N PHE A 34 7.07 -7.41 -5.56
CA PHE A 34 6.28 -6.42 -6.30
C PHE A 34 7.08 -5.71 -7.39
N GLU A 35 8.39 -5.58 -7.22
CA GLU A 35 9.31 -4.92 -8.17
C GLU A 35 9.37 -5.61 -9.53
N THR A 36 8.95 -6.87 -9.60
CA THR A 36 8.87 -7.64 -10.86
C THR A 36 7.52 -7.48 -11.55
N ILE A 37 6.53 -6.90 -10.88
CA ILE A 37 5.17 -6.72 -11.41
C ILE A 37 5.13 -5.46 -12.26
N THR A 38 4.86 -5.62 -13.55
CA THR A 38 4.96 -4.52 -14.53
C THR A 38 3.68 -3.71 -14.70
N GLU A 39 2.53 -4.26 -14.29
CA GLU A 39 1.22 -3.70 -14.56
C GLU A 39 0.41 -3.49 -13.28
N PHE A 40 0.53 -2.31 -12.69
CA PHE A 40 -0.33 -1.83 -11.60
C PHE A 40 -0.36 -0.30 -11.54
N ASP A 41 -1.44 0.27 -11.04
CA ASP A 41 -1.58 1.72 -10.90
C ASP A 41 -1.09 2.20 -9.54
N CYS A 42 -1.28 1.41 -8.51
CA CYS A 42 -1.09 1.80 -7.12
C CYS A 42 -0.36 0.74 -6.31
N MET A 43 0.63 1.15 -5.53
CA MET A 43 1.27 0.35 -4.49
C MET A 43 0.67 0.68 -3.13
N VAL A 44 0.39 -0.34 -2.30
CA VAL A 44 0.02 -0.14 -0.90
C VAL A 44 1.23 -0.42 -0.01
N SER A 45 1.63 0.57 0.79
CA SER A 45 2.66 0.47 1.80
C SER A 45 2.04 0.08 3.14
N ALA A 46 2.44 -1.08 3.68
CA ALA A 46 2.13 -1.51 5.04
C ALA A 46 3.06 -0.81 6.05
N ALA A 47 2.82 0.46 6.26
CA ALA A 47 3.71 1.45 6.82
C ALA A 47 3.75 1.52 8.36
N ASN A 48 4.52 2.47 8.87
CA ASN A 48 4.47 2.95 10.25
C ASN A 48 3.90 4.38 10.32
N SER A 49 3.52 4.82 11.52
CA SER A 49 2.84 6.11 11.73
C SER A 49 3.69 7.35 11.40
N PHE A 50 4.99 7.22 11.22
CA PHE A 50 5.93 8.34 10.98
C PHE A 50 6.45 8.41 9.54
N GLY A 51 6.02 7.48 8.68
CA GLY A 51 6.46 7.43 7.28
C GLY A 51 7.97 7.16 7.14
N LEU A 52 8.56 6.40 8.06
CA LEU A 52 9.92 5.90 7.93
C LEU A 52 9.92 4.71 6.98
N MET A 53 10.51 4.90 5.81
CA MET A 53 10.49 3.93 4.72
C MET A 53 11.89 3.30 4.51
N ASP A 54 12.52 2.88 5.61
CA ASP A 54 13.89 2.38 5.68
C ASP A 54 14.02 0.90 6.03
N GLY A 55 12.89 0.20 6.19
CA GLY A 55 12.86 -1.22 6.53
C GLY A 55 11.75 -2.01 5.83
N GLY A 56 11.95 -3.32 5.69
CA GLY A 56 10.96 -4.22 5.11
C GLY A 56 10.55 -3.84 3.69
N VAL A 57 9.25 -3.93 3.40
CA VAL A 57 8.68 -3.56 2.09
C VAL A 57 8.86 -2.06 1.79
N ASP A 58 8.85 -1.21 2.79
CA ASP A 58 9.02 0.23 2.61
C ASP A 58 10.42 0.60 2.10
N ALA A 59 11.46 -0.13 2.53
CA ALA A 59 12.81 0.03 1.97
C ALA A 59 12.85 -0.35 0.48
N ALA A 60 12.15 -1.42 0.09
CA ALA A 60 12.03 -1.83 -1.31
C ALA A 60 11.22 -0.79 -2.13
N ILE A 61 10.16 -0.23 -1.57
CA ILE A 61 9.37 0.85 -2.18
C ILE A 61 10.26 2.09 -2.39
N THR A 62 11.03 2.49 -1.39
CA THR A 62 11.97 3.63 -1.49
C THR A 62 13.06 3.37 -2.54
N ALA A 63 13.59 2.16 -2.60
CA ALA A 63 14.57 1.79 -3.62
C ALA A 63 13.98 1.82 -5.04
N TYR A 64 12.72 1.43 -5.20
CA TYR A 64 12.02 1.37 -6.48
C TYR A 64 11.57 2.75 -6.99
N PHE A 65 10.97 3.57 -6.12
CA PHE A 65 10.39 4.87 -6.49
C PHE A 65 11.32 6.06 -6.25
N GLY A 66 12.35 5.89 -5.44
CA GLY A 66 13.27 6.95 -5.04
C GLY A 66 12.99 7.53 -3.64
N SER A 67 14.04 8.08 -3.03
CA SER A 67 13.99 8.60 -1.64
C SER A 67 13.06 9.82 -1.47
N GLN A 68 12.82 10.58 -2.53
CA GLN A 68 11.89 11.72 -2.49
C GLN A 68 10.47 11.30 -2.12
N LEU A 69 10.08 10.04 -2.37
CA LEU A 69 8.75 9.55 -1.99
C LEU A 69 8.58 9.53 -0.47
N GLN A 70 9.60 9.11 0.28
CA GLN A 70 9.56 9.18 1.74
C GLN A 70 9.40 10.60 2.26
N GLU A 71 10.12 11.57 1.67
CA GLU A 71 10.00 12.98 2.06
C GLU A 71 8.58 13.51 1.83
N GLN A 72 7.96 13.16 0.71
CA GLN A 72 6.56 13.52 0.40
C GLN A 72 5.58 12.88 1.37
N VAL A 73 5.75 11.60 1.70
CA VAL A 73 4.94 10.89 2.69
C VAL A 73 5.04 11.57 4.05
N GLN A 74 6.26 11.85 4.52
CA GLN A 74 6.49 12.51 5.81
C GLN A 74 5.91 13.92 5.84
N GLN A 75 6.06 14.69 4.76
CA GLN A 75 5.46 16.01 4.65
C GLN A 75 3.93 15.96 4.74
N ASN A 76 3.30 14.99 4.09
CA ASN A 76 1.85 14.79 4.20
C ASN A 76 1.45 14.44 5.64
N ILE A 77 2.20 13.56 6.31
CA ILE A 77 1.94 13.21 7.71
C ILE A 77 2.07 14.42 8.63
N ILE A 78 3.07 15.28 8.41
CA ILE A 78 3.22 16.51 9.20
C ILE A 78 2.02 17.45 8.98
N CYS A 79 1.60 17.66 7.74
CA CYS A 79 0.53 18.60 7.40
C CYS A 79 -0.85 18.12 7.85
N GLU A 80 -1.17 16.85 7.61
CA GLU A 80 -2.54 16.33 7.81
C GLU A 80 -2.74 15.65 9.17
N TYR A 81 -1.66 15.19 9.81
CA TYR A 81 -1.71 14.39 11.04
C TYR A 81 -0.80 14.94 12.16
N LEU A 82 -0.28 16.16 12.00
CA LEU A 82 0.60 16.79 12.99
C LEU A 82 1.84 15.94 13.36
N GLY A 83 2.32 15.16 12.42
CA GLY A 83 3.55 14.37 12.55
C GLY A 83 3.38 12.90 12.93
N GLU A 84 2.15 12.43 13.22
CA GLU A 84 1.88 11.02 13.53
C GLU A 84 0.57 10.56 12.89
N GLN A 85 0.65 9.72 11.86
CA GLN A 85 -0.53 9.16 11.21
C GLN A 85 -1.07 7.97 12.00
N PRO A 86 -2.33 7.96 12.45
CA PRO A 86 -2.89 6.85 13.21
C PRO A 86 -3.01 5.57 12.38
N VAL A 87 -2.77 4.40 13.00
CA VAL A 87 -3.12 3.10 12.42
C VAL A 87 -4.63 3.07 12.15
N GLY A 88 -5.03 2.54 10.99
CA GLY A 88 -6.42 2.54 10.55
C GLY A 88 -6.83 3.78 9.76
N THR A 89 -5.87 4.63 9.40
CA THR A 89 -6.01 5.71 8.41
C THR A 89 -5.12 5.44 7.19
N ALA A 90 -5.43 6.05 6.05
CA ALA A 90 -4.61 5.97 4.85
C ALA A 90 -4.80 7.21 3.98
N PHE A 91 -3.80 7.52 3.17
CA PHE A 91 -3.91 8.53 2.11
C PHE A 91 -3.25 8.04 0.82
N VAL A 92 -3.70 8.61 -0.29
CA VAL A 92 -3.11 8.39 -1.62
C VAL A 92 -2.16 9.52 -1.94
N ILE A 93 -0.97 9.19 -2.45
CA ILE A 93 0.03 10.18 -2.86
C ILE A 93 0.63 9.79 -4.21
N GLU A 94 1.09 10.77 -4.98
CA GLU A 94 1.77 10.54 -6.26
C GLU A 94 3.20 10.03 -6.03
N THR A 95 3.60 9.00 -6.78
CA THR A 95 4.97 8.45 -6.72
C THR A 95 5.96 9.22 -7.60
N GLY A 96 5.45 9.99 -8.56
CA GLY A 96 6.25 10.56 -9.66
C GLY A 96 6.60 9.56 -10.77
N ASN A 97 6.22 8.30 -10.65
CA ASN A 97 6.42 7.27 -11.67
C ASN A 97 5.20 7.19 -12.59
N SER A 98 5.40 7.39 -13.90
CA SER A 98 4.30 7.40 -14.86
C SER A 98 3.62 6.06 -15.09
N LYS A 99 4.28 4.94 -14.81
CA LYS A 99 3.71 3.59 -14.92
C LYS A 99 2.94 3.18 -13.68
N HIS A 100 3.41 3.63 -12.51
CA HIS A 100 2.85 3.30 -11.20
C HIS A 100 2.62 4.60 -10.42
N PRO A 101 1.63 5.41 -10.83
CA PRO A 101 1.52 6.80 -10.40
C PRO A 101 1.16 7.00 -8.93
N TRP A 102 0.67 5.96 -8.24
CA TRP A 102 0.09 6.11 -6.92
C TRP A 102 0.74 5.22 -5.85
N LEU A 103 0.88 5.78 -4.65
CA LEU A 103 1.14 5.04 -3.42
C LEU A 103 -0.01 5.30 -2.44
N VAL A 104 -0.47 4.26 -1.77
CA VAL A 104 -1.28 4.37 -0.57
C VAL A 104 -0.40 4.13 0.64
N HIS A 105 -0.28 5.11 1.51
CA HIS A 105 0.41 4.97 2.79
C HIS A 105 -0.61 4.58 3.87
N ALA A 106 -0.50 3.36 4.40
CA ALA A 106 -1.45 2.79 5.35
C ALA A 106 -0.72 2.15 6.54
N PRO A 107 -0.52 2.88 7.65
CA PRO A 107 0.18 2.36 8.81
C PRO A 107 -0.49 1.13 9.40
N THR A 108 0.29 0.06 9.58
CA THR A 108 -0.08 -1.14 10.33
C THR A 108 0.43 -1.11 11.77
N MET A 109 1.35 -0.19 12.06
CA MET A 109 2.00 -0.07 13.37
C MET A 109 2.43 1.38 13.62
N ARG A 110 2.54 1.74 14.89
CA ARG A 110 3.05 3.06 15.27
C ARG A 110 4.55 3.16 14.97
N VAL A 111 5.30 2.21 15.46
CA VAL A 111 6.73 1.99 15.22
C VAL A 111 6.95 0.53 14.88
N PRO A 112 8.07 0.13 14.27
CA PRO A 112 8.34 -1.27 13.96
C PRO A 112 8.15 -2.18 15.17
N LEU A 113 7.17 -3.10 15.08
CA LEU A 113 6.83 -4.05 16.14
C LEU A 113 6.10 -5.28 15.56
N ILE A 114 5.97 -6.33 16.37
CA ILE A 114 5.16 -7.50 16.02
C ILE A 114 3.69 -7.14 16.23
N ILE A 115 2.86 -7.38 15.21
CA ILE A 115 1.42 -7.06 15.21
C ILE A 115 0.53 -8.32 15.21
N ASP A 116 1.10 -9.47 15.43
CA ASP A 116 0.37 -10.75 15.47
C ASP A 116 -0.77 -10.70 16.48
N GLY A 117 -1.92 -11.26 16.09
CA GLY A 117 -3.12 -11.29 16.93
C GLY A 117 -3.81 -9.94 17.13
N THR A 118 -3.43 -8.91 16.37
CA THR A 118 -4.09 -7.60 16.39
C THR A 118 -4.96 -7.40 15.14
N ASP A 119 -5.84 -6.39 15.18
CA ASP A 119 -6.63 -5.96 14.02
C ASP A 119 -5.89 -4.96 13.12
N ALA A 120 -4.57 -4.77 13.31
CA ALA A 120 -3.80 -3.74 12.62
C ALA A 120 -3.84 -3.90 11.09
N VAL A 121 -3.61 -5.12 10.58
CA VAL A 121 -3.65 -5.41 9.14
C VAL A 121 -5.04 -5.18 8.57
N TYR A 122 -6.09 -5.64 9.27
CA TYR A 122 -7.48 -5.40 8.85
C TYR A 122 -7.79 -3.90 8.76
N ASN A 123 -7.45 -3.13 9.79
CA ASN A 123 -7.71 -1.70 9.84
C ASN A 123 -6.94 -0.93 8.76
N ALA A 124 -5.66 -1.26 8.54
CA ALA A 124 -4.85 -0.66 7.50
C ALA A 124 -5.37 -0.99 6.09
N THR A 125 -5.71 -2.26 5.83
CA THR A 125 -6.28 -2.70 4.54
C THR A 125 -7.61 -2.00 4.26
N ARG A 126 -8.50 -1.95 5.25
CA ARG A 126 -9.77 -1.24 5.14
C ARG A 126 -9.56 0.25 4.84
N ALA A 127 -8.62 0.90 5.55
CA ALA A 127 -8.30 2.30 5.33
C ALA A 127 -7.73 2.54 3.93
N ALA A 128 -6.83 1.68 3.45
CA ALA A 128 -6.27 1.75 2.11
C ALA A 128 -7.37 1.68 1.02
N LEU A 129 -8.27 0.70 1.12
CA LEU A 129 -9.38 0.55 0.17
C LEU A 129 -10.34 1.75 0.20
N LEU A 130 -10.60 2.33 1.38
CA LEU A 130 -11.40 3.54 1.50
C LEU A 130 -10.70 4.76 0.88
N ALA A 131 -9.39 4.92 1.08
CA ALA A 131 -8.62 6.00 0.48
C ALA A 131 -8.65 5.91 -1.05
N ILE A 132 -8.47 4.71 -1.62
CA ILE A 132 -8.57 4.46 -3.06
C ILE A 132 -9.99 4.78 -3.57
N PHE A 133 -11.02 4.35 -2.85
CA PHE A 133 -12.41 4.65 -3.21
C PHE A 133 -12.67 6.16 -3.26
N GLN A 134 -12.22 6.90 -2.25
CA GLN A 134 -12.38 8.36 -2.19
C GLN A 134 -11.58 9.06 -3.30
N HIS A 135 -10.35 8.62 -3.56
CA HIS A 135 -9.55 9.09 -4.68
C HIS A 135 -10.30 8.90 -6.01
N ASN A 136 -10.76 7.69 -6.28
CA ASN A 136 -11.44 7.37 -7.54
C ASN A 136 -12.78 8.09 -7.71
N LYS A 137 -13.41 8.52 -6.62
CA LYS A 137 -14.66 9.29 -6.66
C LYS A 137 -14.45 10.71 -7.18
N SER A 138 -13.30 11.31 -6.92
CA SER A 138 -12.95 12.68 -7.31
C SER A 138 -12.00 12.78 -8.51
N ALA A 139 -11.28 11.71 -8.81
CA ALA A 139 -10.30 11.67 -9.90
C ALA A 139 -10.96 11.65 -11.29
N GLY A 140 -10.32 12.30 -12.27
CA GLY A 140 -10.62 12.11 -13.68
C GLY A 140 -10.38 10.66 -14.13
N GLU A 141 -11.00 10.24 -15.22
CA GLU A 141 -11.02 8.83 -15.64
C GLU A 141 -9.62 8.26 -15.93
N ASP A 142 -8.72 9.10 -16.41
CA ASP A 142 -7.31 8.81 -16.68
C ASP A 142 -6.42 8.73 -15.42
N ARG A 143 -6.93 9.19 -14.29
CA ARG A 143 -6.23 9.22 -12.99
C ARG A 143 -6.81 8.26 -11.95
N LYS A 144 -7.80 7.46 -12.34
CA LYS A 144 -8.38 6.45 -11.45
C LYS A 144 -7.43 5.27 -11.22
N ILE A 145 -7.41 4.79 -10.01
CA ILE A 145 -6.73 3.56 -9.61
C ILE A 145 -7.61 2.38 -9.98
N LYS A 146 -7.14 1.54 -10.90
CA LYS A 146 -7.86 0.35 -11.40
C LYS A 146 -7.20 -0.95 -10.96
N SER A 147 -5.91 -0.89 -10.61
CA SER A 147 -5.13 -2.02 -10.11
C SER A 147 -4.24 -1.63 -8.93
N VAL A 148 -4.15 -2.51 -7.94
CA VAL A 148 -3.47 -2.25 -6.66
C VAL A 148 -2.61 -3.46 -6.30
N VAL A 149 -1.36 -3.22 -5.91
CA VAL A 149 -0.43 -4.24 -5.40
C VAL A 149 -0.04 -3.95 -3.96
#